data_7a8d97fd0f2ef9e4c7fcad37ee956a8d
#
_entry.id   7a8d97fd0f2ef9e4c7fcad37ee956a8d
#
_cell.length_a   1.000
_cell.length_b   1.000
_cell.length_c   1.000
_cell.angle_alpha   90.00
_cell.angle_beta   90.00
_cell.angle_gamma   90.00
#
_symmetry.space_group_name_H-M   'P 1'
#
loop_
_entity.id
_entity.type
_entity.pdbx_description
1 polymer ?
#
loop_
_entity_poly.entity_id
_entity_poly.type
_entity_poly.pdbx_seq_one_letter_code
_entity_poly.pdbx_strand_id
1 'polypeptide(L)'
;MNRFVMIIFGASGDLTKRKLMPALYTLYKEKRLPESFAVLGVGRTEYQDDTYRAYIRSELERFVASEEYAPECMEDFCKRLHYLSLNPADAADYGKLNVRLQELTGEQEPDGMLYYLATPPSLYGVIPLHLKAAHLNRPHTRIIVEKPFGYDLESARELNRIYASVFEEQQIYRIDHFLGKETAQNILAFRFANGIFEPLWNRNYIDYVEITAVENLGIEQRGGFYEGAGALRDMVQNHLIQLVALTAMEPPAVFHADNFRNEVVKVYESLSPLTGEDLKEHIVRGQYTASATKPGYREEKNVAPDSRTETYIAMKIGINNWRWNGVPFYIRTGKQMPTKVTEIVVHFRETPHQMFRCEGGHCPRANKLILRLQPNEGIVLKFGMKVPGPGFDVKQVMMDFSYSDLGGLPAGDAYARLIEDCIQGDQTLFTRSDAVDASWRFFNPVLKYWQEHPDAPLYGYPVGTWGPLESEAMMNEHGAEWTNPCKNLTNTDEYCEL
;
A
#
# COMPACT_ATOMS: atom_id res chain seq x y z
N MET A 1 21.99 18.17 -10.83
CA MET A 1 21.54 17.14 -11.76
C MET A 1 20.95 17.84 -12.96
N ASN A 2 21.69 17.88 -14.06
CA ASN A 2 21.31 18.79 -15.16
C ASN A 2 20.46 18.12 -16.25
N ARG A 3 20.58 16.81 -16.46
CA ARG A 3 19.77 16.06 -17.44
C ARG A 3 19.24 14.78 -16.83
N PHE A 4 17.94 14.60 -16.83
CA PHE A 4 17.29 13.43 -16.29
C PHE A 4 16.24 12.91 -17.28
N VAL A 5 16.25 11.61 -17.57
CA VAL A 5 15.29 10.99 -18.48
C VAL A 5 14.52 9.91 -17.73
N MET A 6 13.21 10.02 -17.72
CA MET A 6 12.31 8.96 -17.23
C MET A 6 11.75 8.18 -18.41
N ILE A 7 11.97 6.88 -18.42
CA ILE A 7 11.48 5.97 -19.45
C ILE A 7 10.34 5.16 -18.86
N ILE A 8 9.13 5.29 -19.41
CA ILE A 8 7.93 4.61 -18.92
C ILE A 8 7.54 3.50 -19.89
N PHE A 9 7.78 2.24 -19.52
CA PHE A 9 7.26 1.09 -20.21
C PHE A 9 5.77 0.92 -19.88
N GLY A 10 4.91 0.84 -20.89
CA GLY A 10 3.46 0.84 -20.74
C GLY A 10 2.85 2.24 -20.79
N ALA A 11 3.46 3.14 -21.55
CA ALA A 11 3.15 4.56 -21.60
C ALA A 11 1.73 4.92 -22.09
N SER A 12 1.02 4.03 -22.77
CA SER A 12 -0.40 4.20 -23.13
C SER A 12 -1.37 3.52 -22.18
N GLY A 13 -0.85 2.91 -21.09
CA GLY A 13 -1.63 2.15 -20.13
C GLY A 13 -2.43 3.01 -19.14
N ASP A 14 -3.36 2.34 -18.42
CA ASP A 14 -4.26 2.99 -17.46
C ASP A 14 -3.51 3.64 -16.29
N LEU A 15 -2.50 2.96 -15.73
CA LEU A 15 -1.67 3.49 -14.65
C LEU A 15 -0.95 4.78 -15.08
N THR A 16 -0.37 4.78 -16.28
CA THR A 16 0.37 5.94 -16.79
C THR A 16 -0.53 7.16 -16.91
N LYS A 17 -1.70 7.02 -17.55
CA LYS A 17 -2.59 8.17 -17.79
C LYS A 17 -3.30 8.66 -16.52
N ARG A 18 -3.66 7.76 -15.60
CA ARG A 18 -4.45 8.11 -14.40
C ARG A 18 -3.62 8.52 -13.20
N LYS A 19 -2.36 8.05 -13.15
CA LYS A 19 -1.51 8.23 -11.97
C LYS A 19 -0.16 8.87 -12.30
N LEU A 20 0.63 8.26 -13.19
CA LEU A 20 2.00 8.71 -13.41
C LEU A 20 2.07 10.09 -14.07
N MET A 21 1.29 10.32 -15.12
CA MET A 21 1.31 11.60 -15.82
C MET A 21 0.75 12.75 -14.97
N PRO A 22 -0.37 12.59 -14.23
CA PRO A 22 -0.80 13.58 -13.25
C PRO A 22 0.26 13.88 -12.18
N ALA A 23 0.87 12.85 -11.60
CA ALA A 23 1.95 12.99 -10.61
C ALA A 23 3.15 13.77 -11.16
N LEU A 24 3.60 13.43 -12.37
CA LEU A 24 4.70 14.14 -13.04
C LEU A 24 4.34 15.58 -13.39
N TYR A 25 3.10 15.85 -13.80
CA TYR A 25 2.62 17.20 -14.04
C TYR A 25 2.61 18.05 -12.76
N THR A 26 2.15 17.47 -11.63
CA THR A 26 2.20 18.14 -10.32
C THR A 26 3.62 18.48 -9.92
N LEU A 27 4.54 17.52 -9.99
CA LEU A 27 5.97 17.75 -9.71
C LEU A 27 6.60 18.82 -10.63
N TYR A 28 6.21 18.82 -11.89
CA TYR A 28 6.67 19.82 -12.86
C TYR A 28 6.17 21.22 -12.49
N LYS A 29 4.88 21.38 -12.23
CA LYS A 29 4.22 22.62 -11.82
C LYS A 29 4.84 23.19 -10.53
N GLU A 30 5.18 22.33 -9.58
CA GLU A 30 5.81 22.68 -8.31
C GLU A 30 7.33 22.89 -8.42
N LYS A 31 7.93 22.73 -9.62
CA LYS A 31 9.36 22.86 -9.88
C LYS A 31 10.22 21.90 -9.06
N ARG A 32 9.70 20.71 -8.80
CA ARG A 32 10.38 19.63 -8.07
C ARG A 32 11.10 18.64 -8.98
N LEU A 33 10.93 18.75 -10.30
CA LEU A 33 11.69 17.98 -11.28
C LEU A 33 13.00 18.69 -11.67
N PRO A 34 14.05 17.95 -12.11
CA PRO A 34 15.26 18.53 -12.67
C PRO A 34 14.95 19.47 -13.85
N GLU A 35 15.74 20.54 -14.01
CA GLU A 35 15.51 21.55 -15.07
C GLU A 35 15.44 20.94 -16.47
N SER A 36 16.38 20.01 -16.78
CA SER A 36 16.42 19.27 -18.05
C SER A 36 15.77 17.90 -17.92
N PHE A 37 14.52 17.85 -17.44
CA PHE A 37 13.76 16.61 -17.34
C PHE A 37 13.04 16.30 -18.65
N ALA A 38 13.08 15.02 -19.07
CA ALA A 38 12.30 14.52 -20.21
C ALA A 38 11.64 13.17 -19.86
N VAL A 39 10.48 12.90 -20.45
CA VAL A 39 9.79 11.61 -20.39
C VAL A 39 9.83 10.95 -21.75
N LEU A 40 10.30 9.70 -21.79
CA LEU A 40 10.20 8.83 -22.96
C LEU A 40 9.16 7.74 -22.67
N GLY A 41 7.98 7.89 -23.24
CA GLY A 41 6.95 6.85 -23.22
C GLY A 41 7.32 5.70 -24.17
N VAL A 42 7.20 4.47 -23.68
CA VAL A 42 7.49 3.25 -24.46
C VAL A 42 6.28 2.32 -24.43
N GLY A 43 5.86 1.83 -25.57
CA GLY A 43 4.73 0.91 -25.68
C GLY A 43 4.52 0.37 -27.10
N ARG A 44 3.59 -0.58 -27.22
CA ARG A 44 3.28 -1.24 -28.52
C ARG A 44 2.42 -0.41 -29.44
N THR A 45 1.69 0.57 -28.90
CA THR A 45 0.85 1.47 -29.70
C THR A 45 1.75 2.35 -30.56
N GLU A 46 1.37 2.54 -31.81
CA GLU A 46 2.12 3.42 -32.71
C GLU A 46 1.72 4.89 -32.47
N TYR A 47 2.61 5.67 -31.88
CA TYR A 47 2.51 7.12 -31.76
C TYR A 47 3.78 7.77 -32.27
N GLN A 48 3.61 8.98 -32.83
CA GLN A 48 4.71 9.96 -32.96
C GLN A 48 4.68 10.88 -31.75
N ASP A 49 5.74 11.65 -31.47
CA ASP A 49 5.81 12.56 -30.34
C ASP A 49 4.56 13.46 -30.25
N ASP A 50 4.16 14.08 -31.34
CA ASP A 50 3.04 15.02 -31.35
C ASP A 50 1.69 14.35 -31.09
N THR A 51 1.46 13.16 -31.63
CA THR A 51 0.23 12.40 -31.36
C THR A 51 0.19 11.87 -29.92
N TYR A 52 1.33 11.49 -29.38
CA TYR A 52 1.44 11.08 -27.98
C TYR A 52 1.23 12.28 -27.02
N ARG A 53 1.81 13.44 -27.31
CA ARG A 53 1.57 14.67 -26.57
C ARG A 53 0.11 15.07 -26.54
N ALA A 54 -0.56 15.02 -27.69
CA ALA A 54 -2.00 15.30 -27.79
C ALA A 54 -2.83 14.29 -26.98
N TYR A 55 -2.49 13.01 -27.04
CA TYR A 55 -3.13 11.95 -26.25
C TYR A 55 -2.96 12.20 -24.75
N ILE A 56 -1.74 12.42 -24.27
CA ILE A 56 -1.50 12.65 -22.83
C ILE A 56 -2.16 13.95 -22.35
N ARG A 57 -2.15 15.02 -23.16
CA ARG A 57 -2.86 16.27 -22.82
C ARG A 57 -4.33 16.00 -22.58
N SER A 58 -5.00 15.27 -23.47
CA SER A 58 -6.44 14.95 -23.32
C SER A 58 -6.74 14.12 -22.07
N GLU A 59 -5.82 13.21 -21.68
CA GLU A 59 -5.99 12.42 -20.47
C GLU A 59 -5.70 13.26 -19.20
N LEU A 60 -4.72 14.16 -19.22
CA LEU A 60 -4.44 15.07 -18.12
C LEU A 60 -5.61 16.03 -17.85
N GLU A 61 -6.28 16.53 -18.89
CA GLU A 61 -7.51 17.35 -18.77
C GLU A 61 -8.66 16.61 -18.07
N ARG A 62 -8.64 15.27 -18.10
CA ARG A 62 -9.65 14.42 -17.43
C ARG A 62 -9.30 14.06 -15.99
N PHE A 63 -8.01 13.94 -15.68
CA PHE A 63 -7.54 13.36 -14.41
C PHE A 63 -6.87 14.37 -13.47
N VAL A 64 -6.47 15.54 -13.97
CA VAL A 64 -6.00 16.65 -13.13
C VAL A 64 -7.21 17.47 -12.70
N ALA A 65 -7.28 17.82 -11.42
CA ALA A 65 -8.36 18.66 -10.91
C ALA A 65 -8.35 20.03 -11.61
N SER A 66 -9.53 20.59 -11.88
CA SER A 66 -9.66 21.87 -12.64
C SER A 66 -8.92 23.03 -11.98
N GLU A 67 -8.84 23.02 -10.66
CA GLU A 67 -8.12 24.02 -9.87
C GLU A 67 -6.59 23.91 -10.02
N GLU A 68 -6.11 22.73 -10.34
CA GLU A 68 -4.68 22.44 -10.54
C GLU A 68 -4.23 22.60 -11.98
N TYR A 69 -5.17 22.68 -12.92
CA TYR A 69 -4.91 22.82 -14.35
C TYR A 69 -4.44 24.23 -14.72
N ALA A 70 -3.21 24.36 -15.22
CA ALA A 70 -2.63 25.59 -15.71
C ALA A 70 -2.25 25.44 -17.20
N PRO A 71 -2.98 26.07 -18.16
CA PRO A 71 -2.82 25.83 -19.60
C PRO A 71 -1.39 26.02 -20.12
N GLU A 72 -0.72 27.10 -19.73
CA GLU A 72 0.65 27.40 -20.17
C GLU A 72 1.66 26.39 -19.61
N CYS A 73 1.52 26.04 -18.34
CA CYS A 73 2.35 25.02 -17.69
C CYS A 73 2.13 23.62 -18.33
N MET A 74 0.87 23.31 -18.67
CA MET A 74 0.52 22.05 -19.34
C MET A 74 1.14 21.96 -20.72
N GLU A 75 1.12 23.05 -21.49
CA GLU A 75 1.73 23.08 -22.81
C GLU A 75 3.24 22.87 -22.73
N ASP A 76 3.89 23.54 -21.77
CA ASP A 76 5.35 23.41 -21.59
C ASP A 76 5.76 22.02 -21.07
N PHE A 77 4.98 21.44 -20.16
CA PHE A 77 5.16 20.07 -19.72
C PHE A 77 5.03 19.09 -20.89
N CYS A 78 4.02 19.21 -21.74
CA CYS A 78 3.81 18.34 -22.89
C CYS A 78 4.98 18.36 -23.88
N LYS A 79 5.70 19.47 -24.03
CA LYS A 79 6.92 19.54 -24.89
C LYS A 79 8.04 18.60 -24.43
N ARG A 80 8.04 18.22 -23.15
CA ARG A 80 9.03 17.31 -22.55
C ARG A 80 8.68 15.83 -22.73
N LEU A 81 7.51 15.55 -23.33
CA LEU A 81 7.04 14.19 -23.57
C LEU A 81 7.50 13.73 -24.96
N HIS A 82 8.08 12.54 -25.00
CA HIS A 82 8.51 11.84 -26.21
C HIS A 82 7.96 10.43 -26.22
N TYR A 83 7.94 9.79 -27.36
CA TYR A 83 7.43 8.44 -27.47
C TYR A 83 8.29 7.56 -28.39
N LEU A 84 8.33 6.28 -28.04
CA LEU A 84 8.94 5.23 -28.88
C LEU A 84 8.00 4.03 -28.96
N SER A 85 7.57 3.68 -30.17
CA SER A 85 6.89 2.42 -30.42
C SER A 85 7.89 1.27 -30.34
N LEU A 86 7.69 0.38 -29.35
CA LEU A 86 8.58 -0.73 -29.04
C LEU A 86 7.80 -1.84 -28.37
N ASN A 87 8.07 -3.10 -28.75
CA ASN A 87 7.56 -4.26 -28.02
C ASN A 87 8.50 -4.62 -26.88
N PRO A 88 8.13 -4.42 -25.59
CA PRO A 88 9.01 -4.70 -24.47
C PRO A 88 9.42 -6.18 -24.32
N ALA A 89 8.70 -7.09 -24.97
CA ALA A 89 9.02 -8.52 -24.97
C ALA A 89 10.04 -8.91 -26.05
N ASP A 90 10.38 -8.01 -26.98
CA ASP A 90 11.30 -8.31 -28.08
C ASP A 90 12.66 -7.65 -27.82
N ALA A 91 13.69 -8.46 -27.60
CA ALA A 91 15.06 -8.00 -27.39
C ALA A 91 15.62 -7.16 -28.56
N ALA A 92 15.22 -7.45 -29.81
CA ALA A 92 15.72 -6.74 -30.98
C ALA A 92 15.29 -5.26 -31.00
N ASP A 93 14.15 -4.95 -30.38
CA ASP A 93 13.63 -3.58 -30.34
C ASP A 93 14.43 -2.64 -29.41
N TYR A 94 15.24 -3.17 -28.47
CA TYR A 94 15.99 -2.33 -27.50
C TYR A 94 17.12 -1.53 -28.14
N GLY A 95 17.58 -1.94 -29.34
CA GLY A 95 18.47 -1.11 -30.17
C GLY A 95 17.84 0.24 -30.54
N LYS A 96 16.52 0.26 -30.83
CA LYS A 96 15.77 1.50 -31.11
C LYS A 96 15.73 2.42 -29.87
N LEU A 97 15.59 1.83 -28.66
CA LEU A 97 15.58 2.58 -27.40
C LEU A 97 16.93 3.29 -27.19
N ASN A 98 18.04 2.62 -27.46
CA ASN A 98 19.37 3.21 -27.33
C ASN A 98 19.55 4.40 -28.29
N VAL A 99 19.16 4.25 -29.57
CA VAL A 99 19.22 5.34 -30.56
C VAL A 99 18.35 6.52 -30.09
N ARG A 100 17.11 6.25 -29.67
CA ARG A 100 16.18 7.30 -29.22
C ARG A 100 16.68 8.05 -28.00
N LEU A 101 17.28 7.36 -27.04
CA LEU A 101 17.92 7.99 -25.88
C LEU A 101 19.08 8.91 -26.31
N GLN A 102 19.92 8.48 -27.26
CA GLN A 102 20.99 9.31 -27.78
C GLN A 102 20.48 10.58 -28.49
N GLU A 103 19.38 10.47 -29.24
CA GLU A 103 18.73 11.65 -29.85
C GLU A 103 18.24 12.65 -28.79
N LEU A 104 17.68 12.17 -27.67
CA LEU A 104 17.16 13.02 -26.61
C LEU A 104 18.26 13.64 -25.73
N THR A 105 19.36 12.93 -25.52
CA THR A 105 20.43 13.37 -24.61
C THR A 105 21.64 13.99 -25.32
N GLY A 106 21.74 13.81 -26.65
CA GLY A 106 22.93 14.15 -27.43
C GLY A 106 24.09 13.22 -27.13
N GLU A 107 25.31 13.68 -27.36
CA GLU A 107 26.53 12.90 -27.13
C GLU A 107 26.90 12.72 -25.65
N GLN A 108 26.26 13.50 -24.76
CA GLN A 108 26.50 13.42 -23.32
C GLN A 108 25.46 12.48 -22.67
N GLU A 109 25.96 11.56 -21.86
CA GLU A 109 25.09 10.73 -21.04
C GLU A 109 24.26 11.59 -20.06
N PRO A 110 23.00 11.24 -19.80
CA PRO A 110 22.20 11.93 -18.79
C PRO A 110 22.78 11.67 -17.40
N ASP A 111 22.67 12.64 -16.49
CA ASP A 111 23.10 12.51 -15.10
C ASP A 111 22.29 11.46 -14.32
N GLY A 112 21.09 11.14 -14.80
CA GLY A 112 20.24 10.09 -14.24
C GLY A 112 19.23 9.58 -15.24
N MET A 113 18.95 8.27 -15.17
CA MET A 113 17.88 7.61 -15.91
C MET A 113 16.99 6.83 -14.96
N LEU A 114 15.69 6.87 -15.19
CA LEU A 114 14.71 6.13 -14.43
C LEU A 114 13.83 5.31 -15.37
N TYR A 115 13.89 4.00 -15.25
CA TYR A 115 12.95 3.09 -15.89
C TYR A 115 11.76 2.85 -14.98
N TYR A 116 10.56 3.08 -15.49
CA TYR A 116 9.32 2.79 -14.78
C TYR A 116 8.57 1.66 -15.49
N LEU A 117 8.32 0.55 -14.80
CA LEU A 117 7.61 -0.60 -15.34
C LEU A 117 6.10 -0.52 -15.05
N ALA A 118 5.38 0.28 -15.86
CA ALA A 118 3.90 0.34 -15.84
C ALA A 118 3.28 -0.74 -16.76
N THR A 119 3.85 -1.93 -16.72
CA THR A 119 3.51 -3.07 -17.59
C THR A 119 2.86 -4.21 -16.80
N PRO A 120 2.24 -5.19 -17.48
CA PRO A 120 1.83 -6.42 -16.79
C PRO A 120 3.01 -7.14 -16.11
N PRO A 121 2.78 -7.84 -14.98
CA PRO A 121 3.83 -8.52 -14.20
C PRO A 121 4.65 -9.55 -14.99
N SER A 122 4.07 -10.12 -16.05
CA SER A 122 4.77 -11.05 -16.96
C SER A 122 6.01 -10.44 -17.65
N LEU A 123 6.11 -9.12 -17.68
CA LEU A 123 7.25 -8.41 -18.29
C LEU A 123 8.29 -7.97 -17.25
N TYR A 124 8.03 -8.13 -15.95
CA TYR A 124 8.96 -7.67 -14.91
C TYR A 124 10.32 -8.38 -14.92
N GLY A 125 10.34 -9.67 -15.30
CA GLY A 125 11.60 -10.39 -15.47
C GLY A 125 12.24 -10.21 -16.85
N VAL A 126 11.46 -9.83 -17.87
CA VAL A 126 11.90 -9.75 -19.27
C VAL A 126 12.61 -8.42 -19.55
N ILE A 127 12.01 -7.30 -19.17
CA ILE A 127 12.54 -5.96 -19.45
C ILE A 127 13.95 -5.76 -18.86
N PRO A 128 14.26 -6.10 -17.59
CA PRO A 128 15.60 -5.94 -17.04
C PRO A 128 16.66 -6.70 -17.83
N LEU A 129 16.39 -7.92 -18.25
CA LEU A 129 17.33 -8.72 -19.04
C LEU A 129 17.60 -8.10 -20.41
N HIS A 130 16.57 -7.56 -21.07
CA HIS A 130 16.74 -6.87 -22.36
C HIS A 130 17.48 -5.53 -22.18
N LEU A 131 17.25 -4.79 -21.10
CA LEU A 131 18.03 -3.58 -20.76
C LEU A 131 19.51 -3.92 -20.58
N LYS A 132 19.82 -5.03 -19.90
CA LYS A 132 21.19 -5.51 -19.75
C LYS A 132 21.84 -5.87 -21.09
N ALA A 133 21.13 -6.64 -21.92
CA ALA A 133 21.61 -7.05 -23.24
C ALA A 133 21.88 -5.85 -24.17
N ALA A 134 21.12 -4.76 -24.01
CA ALA A 134 21.31 -3.52 -24.75
C ALA A 134 22.28 -2.52 -24.09
N HIS A 135 22.97 -2.91 -23.01
CA HIS A 135 23.89 -2.05 -22.23
C HIS A 135 23.24 -0.77 -21.69
N LEU A 136 21.96 -0.87 -21.31
CA LEU A 136 21.15 0.25 -20.77
C LEU A 136 21.07 0.25 -19.22
N ASN A 137 21.69 -0.74 -18.54
CA ASN A 137 21.81 -0.85 -17.09
C ASN A 137 23.05 -0.12 -16.56
N ARG A 138 23.12 1.18 -16.74
CA ARG A 138 24.28 2.01 -16.37
C ARG A 138 24.30 2.31 -14.86
N PRO A 139 25.46 2.71 -14.26
CA PRO A 139 25.55 3.01 -12.82
C PRO A 139 24.56 4.07 -12.31
N HIS A 140 24.22 5.04 -13.14
CA HIS A 140 23.30 6.13 -12.82
C HIS A 140 21.84 5.82 -13.19
N THR A 141 21.53 4.59 -13.61
CA THR A 141 20.14 4.16 -13.89
C THR A 141 19.46 3.66 -12.63
N ARG A 142 18.16 3.91 -12.54
CA ARG A 142 17.27 3.39 -11.52
C ARG A 142 16.08 2.71 -12.18
N ILE A 143 15.47 1.76 -11.50
CA ILE A 143 14.31 1.05 -12.01
C ILE A 143 13.22 0.99 -10.95
N ILE A 144 12.03 1.49 -11.28
CA ILE A 144 10.82 1.33 -10.49
C ILE A 144 10.04 0.12 -11.02
N VAL A 145 9.66 -0.76 -10.11
CA VAL A 145 8.81 -1.90 -10.40
C VAL A 145 7.57 -1.86 -9.51
N GLU A 146 6.41 -2.06 -10.14
CA GLU A 146 5.10 -2.09 -9.51
C GLU A 146 4.80 -3.44 -8.85
N LYS A 147 3.81 -3.43 -7.94
CA LYS A 147 3.24 -4.67 -7.43
C LYS A 147 2.44 -5.41 -8.53
N PRO A 148 2.32 -6.76 -8.43
CA PRO A 148 2.92 -7.64 -7.44
C PRO A 148 4.38 -7.98 -7.76
N PHE A 149 5.24 -8.04 -6.75
CA PHE A 149 6.61 -8.53 -6.92
C PHE A 149 6.66 -10.03 -6.56
N GLY A 150 6.38 -10.85 -7.56
CA GLY A 150 6.08 -12.26 -7.41
C GLY A 150 4.62 -12.53 -7.02
N TYR A 151 4.21 -13.79 -7.07
CA TYR A 151 2.90 -14.29 -6.65
C TYR A 151 3.00 -15.38 -5.58
N ASP A 152 4.22 -15.82 -5.29
CA ASP A 152 4.62 -16.72 -4.22
C ASP A 152 6.11 -16.52 -3.89
N LEU A 153 6.64 -17.29 -2.94
CA LEU A 153 8.04 -17.20 -2.52
C LEU A 153 9.03 -17.52 -3.66
N GLU A 154 8.73 -18.51 -4.48
CA GLU A 154 9.64 -18.96 -5.54
C GLU A 154 9.74 -17.93 -6.66
N SER A 155 8.62 -17.45 -7.15
CA SER A 155 8.56 -16.42 -8.19
C SER A 155 9.15 -15.08 -7.72
N ALA A 156 8.96 -14.70 -6.46
CA ALA A 156 9.58 -13.51 -5.89
C ALA A 156 11.10 -13.64 -5.82
N ARG A 157 11.60 -14.80 -5.41
CA ARG A 157 13.04 -15.10 -5.42
C ARG A 157 13.64 -15.13 -6.82
N GLU A 158 12.91 -15.66 -7.79
CA GLU A 158 13.35 -15.64 -9.19
C GLU A 158 13.44 -14.19 -9.71
N LEU A 159 12.43 -13.37 -9.46
CA LEU A 159 12.48 -11.95 -9.81
C LEU A 159 13.66 -11.24 -9.11
N ASN A 160 13.88 -11.47 -7.82
CA ASN A 160 15.01 -10.90 -7.10
C ASN A 160 16.36 -11.32 -7.74
N ARG A 161 16.51 -12.59 -8.15
CA ARG A 161 17.73 -13.06 -8.85
C ARG A 161 17.92 -12.36 -10.19
N ILE A 162 16.85 -12.22 -10.97
CA ILE A 162 16.88 -11.50 -12.24
C ILE A 162 17.34 -10.05 -12.02
N TYR A 163 16.70 -9.32 -11.11
CA TYR A 163 17.04 -7.92 -10.84
C TYR A 163 18.48 -7.77 -10.34
N ALA A 164 18.91 -8.60 -9.39
CA ALA A 164 20.28 -8.59 -8.86
C ALA A 164 21.34 -8.97 -9.91
N SER A 165 20.97 -9.68 -10.99
CA SER A 165 21.86 -9.97 -12.10
C SER A 165 22.06 -8.78 -13.04
N VAL A 166 21.23 -7.74 -12.91
CA VAL A 166 21.18 -6.59 -13.84
C VAL A 166 21.53 -5.28 -13.13
N PHE A 167 21.05 -5.08 -11.92
CA PHE A 167 21.12 -3.85 -11.14
C PHE A 167 21.61 -4.13 -9.72
N GLU A 168 22.30 -3.15 -9.14
CA GLU A 168 22.56 -3.13 -7.70
C GLU A 168 21.27 -2.81 -6.93
N GLU A 169 21.15 -3.28 -5.67
CA GLU A 169 19.93 -3.04 -4.86
C GLU A 169 19.60 -1.54 -4.71
N GLN A 170 20.62 -0.67 -4.70
CA GLN A 170 20.45 0.79 -4.65
C GLN A 170 19.83 1.39 -5.92
N GLN A 171 19.77 0.63 -7.00
CA GLN A 171 19.14 1.03 -8.26
C GLN A 171 17.70 0.55 -8.38
N ILE A 172 17.22 -0.35 -7.48
CA ILE A 172 15.93 -1.02 -7.58
C ILE A 172 14.95 -0.41 -6.58
N TYR A 173 13.82 0.07 -7.08
CA TYR A 173 12.76 0.76 -6.34
C TYR A 173 11.46 -0.02 -6.47
N ARG A 174 11.18 -0.94 -5.51
CA ARG A 174 9.94 -1.72 -5.48
C ARG A 174 8.87 -0.90 -4.78
N ILE A 175 7.89 -0.46 -5.57
CA ILE A 175 6.83 0.44 -5.10
C ILE A 175 5.77 -0.30 -4.28
N ASP A 176 5.47 0.28 -3.11
CA ASP A 176 4.19 0.12 -2.43
C ASP A 176 3.59 1.52 -2.21
N HIS A 177 2.52 1.83 -2.94
CA HIS A 177 1.91 3.16 -2.89
C HIS A 177 1.32 3.53 -1.51
N PHE A 178 1.12 2.56 -0.60
CA PHE A 178 0.73 2.84 0.79
C PHE A 178 1.84 3.57 1.54
N LEU A 179 3.10 3.24 1.30
CA LEU A 179 4.24 3.93 1.91
C LEU A 179 4.39 5.38 1.42
N GLY A 180 3.92 5.67 0.21
CA GLY A 180 3.88 7.04 -0.34
C GLY A 180 2.79 7.94 0.27
N LYS A 181 1.85 7.38 1.06
CA LYS A 181 0.81 8.19 1.71
C LYS A 181 1.37 8.90 2.94
N GLU A 182 1.11 10.21 3.04
CA GLU A 182 1.52 11.04 4.19
C GLU A 182 1.04 10.44 5.52
N THR A 183 -0.18 9.92 5.56
CA THR A 183 -0.76 9.31 6.76
C THR A 183 -0.07 8.02 7.19
N ALA A 184 0.42 7.22 6.25
CA ALA A 184 1.23 6.04 6.59
C ALA A 184 2.60 6.46 7.15
N GLN A 185 3.23 7.49 6.58
CA GLN A 185 4.49 8.05 7.09
C GLN A 185 4.30 8.71 8.46
N ASN A 186 3.11 9.30 8.70
CA ASN A 186 2.81 9.92 9.99
C ASN A 186 2.80 8.92 11.16
N ILE A 187 2.61 7.62 10.94
CA ILE A 187 2.75 6.60 11.99
C ILE A 187 4.14 6.72 12.64
N LEU A 188 5.18 6.95 11.83
CA LEU A 188 6.56 7.11 12.32
C LEU A 188 6.74 8.42 13.09
N ALA A 189 6.24 9.53 12.54
CA ALA A 189 6.30 10.83 13.20
C ALA A 189 5.52 10.81 14.53
N PHE A 190 4.31 10.22 14.51
CA PHE A 190 3.50 10.06 15.72
C PHE A 190 4.22 9.27 16.80
N ARG A 191 4.84 8.15 16.44
CA ARG A 191 5.56 7.29 17.39
C ARG A 191 6.87 7.93 17.87
N PHE A 192 7.70 8.42 16.97
CA PHE A 192 9.10 8.73 17.27
C PHE A 192 9.37 10.21 17.54
N ALA A 193 8.44 11.12 17.22
CA ALA A 193 8.55 12.53 17.59
C ALA A 193 7.84 12.87 18.92
N ASN A 194 7.11 11.92 19.52
CA ASN A 194 6.30 12.16 20.72
C ASN A 194 6.70 11.24 21.87
N GLY A 195 7.46 11.78 22.82
CA GLY A 195 7.99 11.02 23.96
C GLY A 195 6.94 10.47 24.95
N ILE A 196 5.66 10.81 24.80
CA ILE A 196 4.58 10.25 25.63
C ILE A 196 4.05 8.91 25.09
N PHE A 197 4.17 8.64 23.79
CA PHE A 197 3.62 7.41 23.21
C PHE A 197 4.64 6.27 23.17
N GLU A 198 5.89 6.52 22.81
CA GLU A 198 6.88 5.44 22.63
C GLU A 198 7.11 4.58 23.89
N PRO A 199 7.13 5.10 25.14
CA PRO A 199 7.22 4.28 26.34
C PRO A 199 6.02 3.33 26.53
N LEU A 200 4.86 3.67 25.99
CA LEU A 200 3.64 2.86 26.04
C LEU A 200 3.55 1.85 24.88
N TRP A 201 4.43 1.95 23.88
CA TRP A 201 4.33 1.22 22.61
C TRP A 201 4.96 -0.16 22.70
N ASN A 202 4.45 -0.99 23.63
CA ASN A 202 4.97 -2.34 23.87
C ASN A 202 3.95 -3.23 24.60
N ARG A 203 4.29 -4.52 24.72
CA ARG A 203 3.50 -5.59 25.35
C ARG A 203 3.02 -5.30 26.80
N ASN A 204 3.64 -4.38 27.50
CA ASN A 204 3.24 -4.10 28.89
C ASN A 204 1.99 -3.23 28.94
N TYR A 205 1.75 -2.43 27.92
CA TYR A 205 0.64 -1.45 27.87
C TYR A 205 -0.36 -1.73 26.74
N ILE A 206 0.06 -2.36 25.64
CA ILE A 206 -0.81 -2.68 24.53
C ILE A 206 -1.35 -4.10 24.71
N ASP A 207 -2.65 -4.24 24.54
CA ASP A 207 -3.36 -5.51 24.62
C ASP A 207 -3.40 -6.20 23.24
N TYR A 208 -3.88 -5.49 22.23
CA TYR A 208 -3.84 -5.92 20.85
C TYR A 208 -3.86 -4.74 19.87
N VAL A 209 -3.54 -5.03 18.62
CA VAL A 209 -3.55 -4.05 17.52
C VAL A 209 -4.45 -4.56 16.40
N GLU A 210 -5.33 -3.71 15.87
CA GLU A 210 -6.11 -3.98 14.66
C GLU A 210 -5.56 -3.16 13.49
N ILE A 211 -5.50 -3.77 12.31
CA ILE A 211 -5.21 -3.08 11.05
C ILE A 211 -6.29 -3.45 10.05
N THR A 212 -7.13 -2.51 9.73
CA THR A 212 -8.25 -2.67 8.79
C THR A 212 -7.97 -1.88 7.51
N ALA A 213 -8.06 -2.54 6.35
CA ALA A 213 -8.03 -1.89 5.04
C ALA A 213 -9.10 -2.51 4.15
N VAL A 214 -10.27 -1.88 4.07
CA VAL A 214 -11.44 -2.43 3.38
C VAL A 214 -12.00 -1.47 2.34
N GLU A 215 -12.69 -2.02 1.34
CA GLU A 215 -13.26 -1.29 0.22
C GLU A 215 -14.75 -1.59 0.07
N ASN A 216 -15.54 -0.55 -0.20
CA ASN A 216 -16.99 -0.68 -0.47
C ASN A 216 -17.31 -1.02 -1.95
N LEU A 217 -16.27 -1.10 -2.78
CA LEU A 217 -16.37 -1.52 -4.18
C LEU A 217 -16.06 -3.02 -4.32
N GLY A 218 -16.62 -3.65 -5.34
CA GLY A 218 -16.28 -5.01 -5.77
C GLY A 218 -15.04 -5.02 -6.68
N ILE A 219 -14.90 -6.11 -7.41
CA ILE A 219 -13.78 -6.26 -8.37
C ILE A 219 -14.05 -5.58 -9.72
N GLU A 220 -15.31 -5.22 -10.00
CA GLU A 220 -15.76 -4.54 -11.22
C GLU A 220 -15.27 -5.24 -12.52
N GLN A 221 -14.51 -4.55 -13.36
CA GLN A 221 -13.96 -5.09 -14.63
C GLN A 221 -12.68 -5.93 -14.45
N ARG A 222 -12.20 -6.10 -13.21
CA ARG A 222 -10.90 -6.71 -12.89
C ARG A 222 -10.99 -8.20 -12.52
N GLY A 223 -12.10 -8.89 -12.81
CA GLY A 223 -12.31 -10.30 -12.43
C GLY A 223 -11.15 -11.21 -12.81
N GLY A 224 -10.74 -11.19 -14.09
CA GLY A 224 -9.63 -12.05 -14.52
C GLY A 224 -8.28 -11.78 -13.85
N PHE A 225 -8.00 -10.54 -13.44
CA PHE A 225 -6.81 -10.23 -12.64
C PHE A 225 -6.96 -10.74 -11.21
N TYR A 226 -8.14 -10.50 -10.61
CA TYR A 226 -8.38 -10.80 -9.21
C TYR A 226 -8.44 -12.31 -8.93
N GLU A 227 -8.87 -13.11 -9.90
CA GLU A 227 -8.83 -14.59 -9.82
C GLU A 227 -7.42 -15.13 -9.55
N GLY A 228 -6.38 -14.48 -10.07
CA GLY A 228 -5.00 -14.86 -9.81
C GLY A 228 -4.39 -14.26 -8.54
N ALA A 229 -5.00 -13.19 -8.01
CA ALA A 229 -4.45 -12.45 -6.86
C ALA A 229 -5.10 -12.84 -5.54
N GLY A 230 -6.42 -12.66 -5.40
CA GLY A 230 -7.13 -12.76 -4.13
C GLY A 230 -6.75 -11.66 -3.15
N ALA A 231 -7.44 -11.60 -2.02
CA ALA A 231 -7.23 -10.59 -0.99
C ALA A 231 -5.84 -10.72 -0.30
N LEU A 232 -5.32 -11.93 -0.18
CA LEU A 232 -4.02 -12.19 0.45
C LEU A 232 -2.89 -11.50 -0.34
N ARG A 233 -2.82 -11.74 -1.65
CA ARG A 233 -1.78 -11.17 -2.52
C ARG A 233 -2.03 -9.71 -2.88
N ASP A 234 -3.32 -9.32 -3.05
CA ASP A 234 -3.64 -7.95 -3.46
C ASP A 234 -3.41 -6.94 -2.33
N MET A 235 -3.69 -7.33 -1.07
CA MET A 235 -3.68 -6.40 0.06
C MET A 235 -2.76 -6.80 1.21
N VAL A 236 -2.80 -8.06 1.64
CA VAL A 236 -2.16 -8.45 2.91
C VAL A 236 -0.66 -8.54 2.79
N GLN A 237 -0.16 -9.29 1.81
CA GLN A 237 1.26 -9.59 1.61
C GLN A 237 2.10 -8.34 1.27
N ASN A 238 1.46 -7.28 0.78
CA ASN A 238 2.12 -6.03 0.46
C ASN A 238 1.68 -4.90 1.41
N HIS A 239 0.50 -4.33 1.23
CA HIS A 239 0.08 -3.12 1.95
C HIS A 239 -0.09 -3.29 3.46
N LEU A 240 -0.85 -4.32 3.91
CA LEU A 240 -1.13 -4.46 5.33
C LEU A 240 0.11 -4.88 6.12
N ILE A 241 0.96 -5.72 5.55
CA ILE A 241 2.20 -6.11 6.24
C ILE A 241 3.17 -4.92 6.40
N GLN A 242 3.14 -3.95 5.48
CA GLN A 242 3.88 -2.69 5.65
C GLN A 242 3.33 -1.89 6.83
N LEU A 243 1.99 -1.79 6.97
CA LEU A 243 1.38 -1.12 8.13
C LEU A 243 1.71 -1.84 9.45
N VAL A 244 1.75 -3.19 9.45
CA VAL A 244 2.27 -3.96 10.59
C VAL A 244 3.70 -3.56 10.92
N ALA A 245 4.57 -3.47 9.91
CA ALA A 245 5.97 -3.09 10.12
C ALA A 245 6.12 -1.68 10.68
N LEU A 246 5.45 -0.68 10.09
CA LEU A 246 5.50 0.71 10.57
C LEU A 246 4.97 0.84 12.02
N THR A 247 3.97 0.02 12.36
CA THR A 247 3.41 0.00 13.71
C THR A 247 4.34 -0.69 14.70
N ALA A 248 5.04 -1.75 14.29
CA ALA A 248 5.77 -2.65 15.19
C ALA A 248 7.29 -2.40 15.25
N MET A 249 7.88 -1.70 14.29
CA MET A 249 9.33 -1.51 14.20
C MET A 249 9.93 -0.73 15.38
N GLU A 250 11.21 -0.95 15.63
CA GLU A 250 11.99 -0.10 16.54
C GLU A 250 12.35 1.23 15.85
N PRO A 251 12.57 2.31 16.64
CA PRO A 251 13.09 3.54 16.08
C PRO A 251 14.48 3.31 15.47
N PRO A 252 14.72 3.67 14.21
CA PRO A 252 16.05 3.55 13.62
C PRO A 252 17.01 4.52 14.31
N ALA A 253 18.26 4.10 14.53
CA ALA A 253 19.28 4.92 15.20
C ALA A 253 19.55 6.25 14.46
N VAL A 254 19.43 6.24 13.13
CA VAL A 254 19.50 7.40 12.26
C VAL A 254 18.40 7.24 11.21
N PHE A 255 17.65 8.30 10.94
CA PHE A 255 16.63 8.27 9.89
C PHE A 255 17.30 8.32 8.50
N HIS A 256 17.65 7.14 8.01
CA HIS A 256 18.27 6.89 6.70
C HIS A 256 17.68 5.62 6.12
N ALA A 257 17.62 5.53 4.80
CA ALA A 257 16.94 4.45 4.07
C ALA A 257 17.32 3.05 4.55
N ASP A 258 18.62 2.74 4.69
CA ASP A 258 19.07 1.41 5.10
C ASP A 258 18.71 1.10 6.56
N ASN A 259 18.85 2.07 7.47
CA ASN A 259 18.51 1.87 8.87
C ASN A 259 17.00 1.66 9.03
N PHE A 260 16.19 2.46 8.33
CA PHE A 260 14.74 2.30 8.32
C PHE A 260 14.33 0.91 7.79
N ARG A 261 14.83 0.53 6.62
CA ARG A 261 14.50 -0.76 5.99
C ARG A 261 15.00 -1.96 6.82
N ASN A 262 16.11 -1.81 7.55
CA ASN A 262 16.58 -2.84 8.49
C ASN A 262 15.57 -3.08 9.61
N GLU A 263 14.96 -2.03 10.17
CA GLU A 263 13.95 -2.20 11.22
C GLU A 263 12.67 -2.87 10.67
N VAL A 264 12.26 -2.55 9.43
CA VAL A 264 11.16 -3.24 8.75
C VAL A 264 11.45 -4.75 8.60
N VAL A 265 12.65 -5.11 8.13
CA VAL A 265 13.05 -6.52 7.96
C VAL A 265 13.05 -7.26 9.30
N LYS A 266 13.54 -6.65 10.38
CA LYS A 266 13.50 -7.24 11.72
C LYS A 266 12.07 -7.59 12.17
N VAL A 267 11.09 -6.76 11.85
CA VAL A 267 9.69 -7.09 12.14
C VAL A 267 9.26 -8.33 11.36
N TYR A 268 9.53 -8.38 10.05
CA TYR A 268 9.13 -9.53 9.22
C TYR A 268 9.82 -10.83 9.64
N GLU A 269 11.08 -10.77 10.01
CA GLU A 269 11.81 -11.92 10.53
C GLU A 269 11.34 -12.38 11.92
N SER A 270 10.69 -11.48 12.66
CA SER A 270 10.11 -11.78 13.98
C SER A 270 8.66 -12.28 13.90
N LEU A 271 8.04 -12.36 12.72
CA LEU A 271 6.68 -12.88 12.58
C LEU A 271 6.64 -14.36 13.02
N SER A 272 5.65 -14.70 13.85
CA SER A 272 5.43 -16.07 14.30
C SER A 272 5.04 -16.96 13.11
N PRO A 273 5.78 -18.03 12.79
CA PRO A 273 5.42 -18.88 11.67
C PRO A 273 4.01 -19.45 11.81
N LEU A 274 3.23 -19.40 10.74
CA LEU A 274 1.89 -20.00 10.68
C LEU A 274 2.03 -21.47 10.29
N THR A 275 1.73 -22.39 11.20
CA THR A 275 1.89 -23.82 11.01
C THR A 275 0.72 -24.63 11.57
N GLY A 276 0.44 -25.80 11.00
CA GLY A 276 -0.55 -26.74 11.55
C GLY A 276 -1.91 -26.10 11.81
N GLU A 277 -2.33 -26.08 13.08
CA GLU A 277 -3.63 -25.51 13.49
C GLU A 277 -3.69 -24.00 13.32
N ASP A 278 -2.55 -23.27 13.42
CA ASP A 278 -2.56 -21.81 13.22
C ASP A 278 -3.17 -21.43 11.86
N LEU A 279 -2.95 -22.24 10.81
CA LEU A 279 -3.51 -22.01 9.48
C LEU A 279 -5.03 -22.13 9.42
N LYS A 280 -5.64 -22.81 10.41
CA LYS A 280 -7.10 -22.97 10.51
C LYS A 280 -7.71 -21.96 11.48
N GLU A 281 -7.05 -21.72 12.61
CA GLU A 281 -7.58 -20.91 13.72
C GLU A 281 -7.29 -19.41 13.56
N HIS A 282 -6.12 -19.08 12.97
CA HIS A 282 -5.66 -17.71 12.86
C HIS A 282 -5.97 -17.04 11.50
N ILE A 283 -6.65 -17.75 10.58
CA ILE A 283 -6.95 -17.23 9.25
C ILE A 283 -8.39 -17.52 8.86
N VAL A 284 -9.15 -16.48 8.62
CA VAL A 284 -10.51 -16.56 8.08
C VAL A 284 -10.51 -15.94 6.69
N ARG A 285 -10.89 -16.73 5.67
CA ARG A 285 -11.08 -16.24 4.31
C ARG A 285 -12.55 -16.27 3.91
N GLY A 286 -12.96 -15.26 3.15
CA GLY A 286 -14.36 -15.11 2.74
C GLY A 286 -14.52 -14.64 1.30
N GLN A 287 -15.74 -14.81 0.80
CA GLN A 287 -16.13 -14.37 -0.52
C GLN A 287 -17.49 -13.68 -0.44
N TYR A 288 -17.64 -12.47 -1.02
CA TYR A 288 -18.93 -11.78 -0.97
C TYR A 288 -19.98 -12.51 -1.81
N THR A 289 -21.18 -12.60 -1.24
CA THR A 289 -22.33 -13.26 -1.83
C THR A 289 -23.28 -12.23 -2.44
N ALA A 290 -24.11 -12.67 -3.39
CA ALA A 290 -25.11 -11.80 -4.01
C ALA A 290 -26.05 -11.16 -3.01
N SER A 291 -26.49 -9.95 -3.32
CA SER A 291 -27.57 -9.25 -2.63
C SER A 291 -28.70 -8.94 -3.62
N ALA A 292 -29.79 -8.33 -3.13
CA ALA A 292 -30.89 -7.93 -4.00
C ALA A 292 -30.49 -6.94 -5.12
N THR A 293 -29.36 -6.21 -4.95
CA THR A 293 -28.95 -5.12 -5.84
C THR A 293 -27.56 -5.28 -6.43
N LYS A 294 -26.77 -6.25 -5.96
CA LYS A 294 -25.38 -6.44 -6.41
C LYS A 294 -25.08 -7.93 -6.58
N PRO A 295 -24.30 -8.30 -7.62
CA PRO A 295 -23.85 -9.67 -7.84
C PRO A 295 -22.93 -10.15 -6.73
N GLY A 296 -22.91 -11.46 -6.50
CA GLY A 296 -21.87 -12.12 -5.74
C GLY A 296 -20.60 -12.26 -6.55
N TYR A 297 -19.48 -12.57 -5.88
CA TYR A 297 -18.18 -12.65 -6.53
C TYR A 297 -18.15 -13.60 -7.75
N ARG A 298 -18.78 -14.78 -7.63
CA ARG A 298 -18.84 -15.79 -8.70
C ARG A 298 -19.76 -15.42 -9.85
N GLU A 299 -20.54 -14.37 -9.70
CA GLU A 299 -21.41 -13.82 -10.74
C GLU A 299 -20.75 -12.65 -11.49
N GLU A 300 -19.58 -12.20 -11.01
CA GLU A 300 -18.83 -11.12 -11.65
C GLU A 300 -18.21 -11.55 -12.97
N LYS A 301 -18.03 -10.57 -13.87
CA LYS A 301 -17.47 -10.83 -15.21
C LYS A 301 -16.04 -11.37 -15.13
N ASN A 302 -15.74 -12.42 -15.88
CA ASN A 302 -14.44 -13.12 -15.93
C ASN A 302 -14.02 -13.78 -14.61
N VAL A 303 -14.98 -14.18 -13.79
CA VAL A 303 -14.78 -15.00 -12.60
C VAL A 303 -15.34 -16.40 -12.88
N ALA A 304 -14.62 -17.43 -12.42
CA ALA A 304 -15.09 -18.80 -12.57
C ALA A 304 -16.29 -19.06 -11.62
N PRO A 305 -17.36 -19.77 -12.07
CA PRO A 305 -18.53 -20.03 -11.24
C PRO A 305 -18.24 -20.84 -9.96
N ASP A 306 -17.16 -21.60 -9.96
CA ASP A 306 -16.66 -22.41 -8.86
C ASP A 306 -15.42 -21.81 -8.17
N SER A 307 -15.11 -20.56 -8.46
CA SER A 307 -13.96 -19.85 -7.90
C SER A 307 -13.88 -19.96 -6.37
N ARG A 308 -12.67 -20.22 -5.88
CA ARG A 308 -12.35 -20.24 -4.46
C ARG A 308 -11.41 -19.09 -4.05
N THR A 309 -11.26 -18.10 -4.91
CA THR A 309 -10.44 -16.90 -4.65
C THR A 309 -11.13 -16.06 -3.57
N GLU A 310 -10.41 -15.76 -2.53
CA GLU A 310 -10.91 -14.98 -1.41
C GLU A 310 -10.99 -13.48 -1.75
N THR A 311 -12.13 -12.87 -1.37
CA THR A 311 -12.35 -11.41 -1.47
C THR A 311 -12.34 -10.72 -0.11
N TYR A 312 -12.22 -11.52 0.94
CA TYR A 312 -12.05 -11.12 2.33
C TYR A 312 -11.03 -12.02 3.00
N ILE A 313 -10.22 -11.44 3.84
CA ILE A 313 -9.33 -12.16 4.73
C ILE A 313 -9.21 -11.43 6.06
N ALA A 314 -9.27 -12.17 7.15
CA ALA A 314 -8.87 -11.76 8.48
C ALA A 314 -7.80 -12.70 9.01
N MET A 315 -6.78 -12.15 9.65
CA MET A 315 -5.67 -12.93 10.19
C MET A 315 -5.27 -12.41 11.56
N LYS A 316 -4.87 -13.34 12.44
CA LYS A 316 -4.15 -13.06 13.68
C LYS A 316 -2.67 -13.31 13.45
N ILE A 317 -1.83 -12.31 13.66
CA ILE A 317 -0.39 -12.36 13.50
C ILE A 317 0.29 -12.16 14.85
N GLY A 318 1.25 -13.01 15.18
CA GLY A 318 2.16 -12.84 16.32
C GLY A 318 3.50 -12.27 15.88
N ILE A 319 4.13 -11.47 16.73
CA ILE A 319 5.49 -10.93 16.53
C ILE A 319 6.36 -11.37 17.70
N ASN A 320 7.30 -12.29 17.46
CA ASN A 320 8.16 -12.93 18.46
C ASN A 320 9.42 -12.11 18.73
N ASN A 321 9.25 -10.92 19.33
CA ASN A 321 10.34 -10.12 19.82
C ASN A 321 10.06 -9.58 21.24
N TRP A 322 11.04 -8.93 21.85
CA TRP A 322 10.91 -8.41 23.23
C TRP A 322 9.81 -7.38 23.41
N ARG A 323 9.53 -6.59 22.37
CA ARG A 323 8.50 -5.54 22.37
C ARG A 323 7.10 -6.10 22.30
N TRP A 324 6.86 -7.11 21.46
CA TRP A 324 5.52 -7.51 21.03
C TRP A 324 5.11 -8.93 21.42
N ASN A 325 6.02 -9.78 21.91
CA ASN A 325 5.65 -11.17 22.20
C ASN A 325 4.44 -11.24 23.14
N GLY A 326 3.38 -11.93 22.70
CA GLY A 326 2.11 -12.07 23.41
C GLY A 326 1.07 -10.98 23.08
N VAL A 327 1.39 -10.00 22.23
CA VAL A 327 0.42 -9.02 21.70
C VAL A 327 -0.04 -9.47 20.31
N PRO A 328 -1.29 -9.83 20.11
CA PRO A 328 -1.80 -10.19 18.78
C PRO A 328 -1.99 -8.94 17.92
N PHE A 329 -1.63 -9.07 16.64
CA PHE A 329 -1.97 -8.14 15.58
C PHE A 329 -3.07 -8.77 14.73
N TYR A 330 -4.25 -8.19 14.74
CA TYR A 330 -5.37 -8.60 13.91
C TYR A 330 -5.40 -7.73 12.67
N ILE A 331 -5.34 -8.36 11.51
CA ILE A 331 -5.42 -7.65 10.23
C ILE A 331 -6.64 -8.14 9.45
N ARG A 332 -7.35 -7.24 8.79
CA ARG A 332 -8.42 -7.62 7.87
C ARG A 332 -8.46 -6.72 6.64
N THR A 333 -8.87 -7.34 5.55
CA THR A 333 -9.20 -6.66 4.30
C THR A 333 -10.40 -7.32 3.65
N GLY A 334 -11.15 -6.57 2.86
CA GLY A 334 -12.29 -7.12 2.13
C GLY A 334 -12.85 -6.15 1.10
N LYS A 335 -13.55 -6.72 0.11
CA LYS A 335 -14.28 -5.99 -0.92
C LYS A 335 -15.79 -6.04 -0.63
N GLN A 336 -16.57 -5.11 -1.20
CA GLN A 336 -18.02 -4.97 -0.95
C GLN A 336 -18.34 -4.82 0.54
N MET A 337 -17.47 -4.20 1.31
CA MET A 337 -17.64 -3.90 2.72
C MET A 337 -18.57 -2.69 2.94
N PRO A 338 -19.01 -2.39 4.17
CA PRO A 338 -19.95 -1.28 4.44
C PRO A 338 -19.42 0.08 4.01
N THR A 339 -18.12 0.30 4.13
CA THR A 339 -17.44 1.56 3.82
C THR A 339 -16.04 1.30 3.25
N LYS A 340 -15.40 2.36 2.75
CA LYS A 340 -13.97 2.35 2.43
C LYS A 340 -13.21 2.95 3.60
N VAL A 341 -12.35 2.17 4.24
CA VAL A 341 -11.53 2.65 5.37
C VAL A 341 -10.18 1.95 5.42
N THR A 342 -9.16 2.70 5.79
CA THR A 342 -7.86 2.14 6.23
C THR A 342 -7.50 2.81 7.55
N GLU A 343 -7.36 2.01 8.59
CA GLU A 343 -7.04 2.50 9.93
C GLU A 343 -6.23 1.47 10.73
N ILE A 344 -5.52 1.96 11.72
CA ILE A 344 -4.82 1.17 12.73
C ILE A 344 -5.43 1.53 14.08
N VAL A 345 -5.90 0.53 14.82
CA VAL A 345 -6.45 0.72 16.16
C VAL A 345 -5.55 0.02 17.17
N VAL A 346 -5.00 0.80 18.09
CA VAL A 346 -4.18 0.29 19.19
C VAL A 346 -5.05 0.26 20.45
N HIS A 347 -5.28 -0.95 20.97
CA HIS A 347 -6.00 -1.18 22.22
C HIS A 347 -5.01 -1.29 23.34
N PHE A 348 -5.13 -0.38 24.30
CA PHE A 348 -4.32 -0.42 25.50
C PHE A 348 -4.94 -1.40 26.52
N ARG A 349 -4.11 -1.94 27.39
CA ARG A 349 -4.59 -2.78 28.48
C ARG A 349 -5.51 -2.01 29.40
N GLU A 350 -6.47 -2.72 29.97
CA GLU A 350 -7.36 -2.16 31.00
C GLU A 350 -6.55 -1.72 32.23
N THR A 351 -7.12 -0.79 33.00
CA THR A 351 -6.55 -0.42 34.28
C THR A 351 -6.61 -1.64 35.24
N PRO A 352 -5.54 -1.89 36.02
CA PRO A 352 -5.45 -3.10 36.86
C PRO A 352 -6.49 -3.13 37.99
N HIS A 353 -7.14 -1.99 38.26
CA HIS A 353 -8.16 -1.86 39.28
C HIS A 353 -9.17 -0.78 38.90
N GLN A 354 -10.45 -1.14 38.92
CA GLN A 354 -11.56 -0.22 38.70
C GLN A 354 -11.90 0.53 39.99
N MET A 355 -11.44 1.78 40.09
CA MET A 355 -11.66 2.61 41.26
C MET A 355 -12.95 3.42 41.21
N PHE A 356 -13.44 3.73 40.02
CA PHE A 356 -14.54 4.64 39.78
C PHE A 356 -15.82 3.91 39.36
N ARG A 357 -16.96 4.53 39.64
CA ARG A 357 -18.24 4.04 39.14
C ARG A 357 -18.38 4.39 37.66
N CYS A 358 -19.23 3.65 36.97
CA CYS A 358 -19.49 3.84 35.56
C CYS A 358 -20.91 4.28 35.35
N GLU A 359 -21.12 5.26 34.49
CA GLU A 359 -22.45 5.73 34.15
C GLU A 359 -23.26 4.58 33.50
N GLY A 360 -24.45 4.31 33.99
CA GLY A 360 -25.31 3.24 33.47
C GLY A 360 -24.81 1.79 33.66
N GLY A 361 -23.81 1.58 34.56
CA GLY A 361 -23.26 0.24 34.83
C GLY A 361 -22.23 -0.24 33.77
N HIS A 362 -21.95 0.55 32.75
CA HIS A 362 -20.95 0.25 31.75
C HIS A 362 -19.66 1.06 32.03
N CYS A 363 -18.62 0.36 32.44
CA CYS A 363 -17.31 0.98 32.65
C CYS A 363 -16.69 1.36 31.30
N PRO A 364 -15.98 2.53 31.22
CA PRO A 364 -15.15 2.81 30.07
C PRO A 364 -14.21 1.62 29.86
N ARG A 365 -14.26 1.07 28.67
CA ARG A 365 -13.27 0.06 28.25
C ARG A 365 -11.89 0.68 28.27
N ALA A 366 -10.86 -0.13 28.04
CA ALA A 366 -9.49 0.32 27.87
C ALA A 366 -9.37 1.53 26.92
N ASN A 367 -8.29 2.30 27.06
CA ASN A 367 -8.03 3.38 26.12
C ASN A 367 -7.81 2.82 24.71
N LYS A 368 -8.23 3.57 23.70
CA LYS A 368 -7.98 3.26 22.28
C LYS A 368 -7.31 4.44 21.61
N LEU A 369 -6.31 4.14 20.76
CA LEU A 369 -5.73 5.09 19.83
C LEU A 369 -6.04 4.61 18.40
N ILE A 370 -6.64 5.46 17.59
CA ILE A 370 -7.04 5.16 16.22
C ILE A 370 -6.25 6.08 15.29
N LEU A 371 -5.43 5.50 14.42
CA LEU A 371 -4.71 6.20 13.37
C LEU A 371 -5.49 6.00 12.06
N ARG A 372 -6.18 7.04 11.60
CA ARG A 372 -6.98 7.02 10.37
C ARG A 372 -6.10 7.38 9.17
N LEU A 373 -5.94 6.45 8.23
CA LEU A 373 -5.13 6.64 7.04
C LEU A 373 -5.98 7.06 5.83
N GLN A 374 -7.25 6.62 5.78
CA GLN A 374 -8.24 7.06 4.79
C GLN A 374 -9.64 6.52 5.16
N PRO A 375 -10.78 7.16 4.78
CA PRO A 375 -10.84 8.58 4.44
C PRO A 375 -10.71 9.41 5.71
N ASN A 376 -10.86 10.70 5.69
CA ASN A 376 -10.85 11.56 6.88
C ASN A 376 -9.62 11.31 7.76
N GLU A 377 -8.48 11.54 7.16
CA GLU A 377 -7.16 11.32 7.75
C GLU A 377 -7.02 12.03 9.10
N GLY A 378 -6.54 11.32 10.13
CA GLY A 378 -6.47 11.91 11.46
C GLY A 378 -6.09 10.92 12.56
N ILE A 379 -6.20 11.37 13.80
CA ILE A 379 -5.86 10.60 15.00
C ILE A 379 -6.98 10.78 16.03
N VAL A 380 -7.49 9.68 16.57
CA VAL A 380 -8.50 9.69 17.64
C VAL A 380 -7.93 9.00 18.87
N LEU A 381 -8.00 9.65 20.02
CA LEU A 381 -7.68 9.05 21.32
C LEU A 381 -8.98 8.94 22.14
N LYS A 382 -9.37 7.72 22.54
CA LYS A 382 -10.50 7.44 23.42
C LYS A 382 -9.99 7.16 24.84
N PHE A 383 -10.57 7.87 25.84
CA PHE A 383 -10.18 7.75 27.24
C PHE A 383 -11.31 8.10 28.18
N GLY A 384 -11.19 7.72 29.47
CA GLY A 384 -12.20 7.98 30.47
C GLY A 384 -12.10 9.38 31.06
N MET A 385 -13.24 10.07 31.18
CA MET A 385 -13.37 11.36 31.90
C MET A 385 -14.48 11.32 32.93
N LYS A 386 -14.28 12.02 34.06
CA LYS A 386 -15.31 12.20 35.07
C LYS A 386 -16.52 12.95 34.49
N VAL A 387 -17.71 12.42 34.70
CA VAL A 387 -18.96 13.11 34.39
C VAL A 387 -19.12 14.33 35.33
N PRO A 388 -19.43 15.53 34.81
CA PRO A 388 -19.72 16.68 35.65
C PRO A 388 -20.91 16.42 36.61
N GLY A 389 -20.76 16.83 37.86
CA GLY A 389 -21.74 16.63 38.90
C GLY A 389 -21.21 15.92 40.15
N PRO A 390 -22.10 15.55 41.11
CA PRO A 390 -21.69 14.83 42.31
C PRO A 390 -21.22 13.41 41.99
N GLY A 391 -20.30 12.89 42.80
CA GLY A 391 -19.72 11.55 42.59
C GLY A 391 -18.55 11.49 41.66
N PHE A 392 -18.08 10.27 41.34
CA PHE A 392 -16.93 9.97 40.46
C PHE A 392 -17.33 9.00 39.36
N ASP A 393 -18.47 9.28 38.71
CA ASP A 393 -18.87 8.52 37.55
C ASP A 393 -18.01 8.89 36.35
N VAL A 394 -17.56 7.89 35.61
CA VAL A 394 -16.64 8.05 34.45
C VAL A 394 -17.37 7.59 33.18
N LYS A 395 -17.20 8.35 32.12
CA LYS A 395 -17.59 7.95 30.76
C LYS A 395 -16.43 8.07 29.78
N GLN A 396 -16.52 7.32 28.70
CA GLN A 396 -15.55 7.43 27.61
C GLN A 396 -15.80 8.71 26.80
N VAL A 397 -14.75 9.43 26.53
CA VAL A 397 -14.71 10.59 25.63
C VAL A 397 -13.64 10.40 24.57
N MET A 398 -13.64 11.23 23.53
CA MET A 398 -12.62 11.18 22.49
C MET A 398 -12.02 12.56 22.25
N MET A 399 -10.72 12.58 21.93
CA MET A 399 -10.02 13.67 21.30
C MET A 399 -9.81 13.28 19.85
N ASP A 400 -10.34 14.06 18.93
CA ASP A 400 -10.23 13.86 17.48
C ASP A 400 -9.41 14.99 16.87
N PHE A 401 -8.38 14.63 16.14
CA PHE A 401 -7.55 15.53 15.35
C PHE A 401 -7.66 15.12 13.89
N SER A 402 -8.03 16.06 13.02
CA SER A 402 -8.08 15.86 11.58
C SER A 402 -6.88 16.54 10.90
N TYR A 403 -6.36 15.92 9.83
CA TYR A 403 -5.33 16.55 9.01
C TYR A 403 -5.81 17.85 8.33
N SER A 404 -7.13 18.00 8.10
CA SER A 404 -7.72 19.25 7.63
C SER A 404 -7.45 20.44 8.57
N ASP A 405 -7.24 20.17 9.87
CA ASP A 405 -6.95 21.20 10.89
C ASP A 405 -5.55 21.82 10.73
N LEU A 406 -4.65 21.16 9.98
CA LEU A 406 -3.31 21.69 9.66
C LEU A 406 -3.30 22.78 8.59
N GLY A 407 -4.47 23.24 8.12
CA GLY A 407 -4.57 24.39 7.22
C GLY A 407 -4.27 24.09 5.76
N GLY A 408 -4.88 23.05 5.20
CA GLY A 408 -5.14 22.97 3.76
C GLY A 408 -3.94 22.66 2.87
N LEU A 409 -2.90 22.02 3.38
CA LEU A 409 -1.95 21.35 2.51
C LEU A 409 -2.66 20.08 1.99
N PRO A 410 -2.98 19.99 0.68
CA PRO A 410 -3.53 18.76 0.14
C PRO A 410 -2.55 17.61 0.44
N ALA A 411 -3.07 16.48 0.92
CA ALA A 411 -2.26 15.28 1.02
C ALA A 411 -1.64 15.01 -0.35
N GLY A 412 -0.30 15.06 -0.45
CA GLY A 412 0.41 14.93 -1.70
C GLY A 412 0.06 13.59 -2.38
N ASP A 413 0.01 13.56 -3.71
CA ASP A 413 -0.17 12.31 -4.44
C ASP A 413 0.96 11.34 -4.11
N ALA A 414 0.64 10.13 -3.65
CA ALA A 414 1.60 9.12 -3.25
C ALA A 414 2.58 8.74 -4.38
N TYR A 415 2.14 8.78 -5.64
CA TYR A 415 3.00 8.54 -6.79
C TYR A 415 3.97 9.70 -7.05
N ALA A 416 3.51 10.94 -6.88
CA ALA A 416 4.39 12.10 -6.99
C ALA A 416 5.53 12.00 -5.97
N ARG A 417 5.21 11.70 -4.71
CA ARG A 417 6.20 11.50 -3.64
C ARG A 417 7.21 10.41 -4.00
N LEU A 418 6.74 9.21 -4.37
CA LEU A 418 7.63 8.08 -4.67
C LEU A 418 8.48 8.31 -5.92
N ILE A 419 7.95 8.97 -6.96
CA ILE A 419 8.74 9.33 -8.15
C ILE A 419 9.85 10.32 -7.77
N GLU A 420 9.52 11.34 -6.97
CA GLU A 420 10.51 12.33 -6.51
C GLU A 420 11.60 11.69 -5.67
N ASP A 421 11.24 10.86 -4.68
CA ASP A 421 12.21 10.13 -3.85
C ASP A 421 13.15 9.27 -4.73
N CYS A 422 12.59 8.59 -5.73
CA CYS A 422 13.40 7.83 -6.67
C CYS A 422 14.32 8.74 -7.50
N ILE A 423 13.87 9.90 -7.96
CA ILE A 423 14.71 10.89 -8.68
C ILE A 423 15.83 11.42 -7.78
N GLN A 424 15.57 11.60 -6.50
CA GLN A 424 16.56 12.05 -5.51
C GLN A 424 17.50 10.92 -5.05
N GLY A 425 17.11 9.65 -5.25
CA GLY A 425 17.87 8.48 -4.80
C GLY A 425 17.55 8.05 -3.39
N ASP A 426 16.47 8.55 -2.81
CA ASP A 426 15.97 8.12 -1.51
C ASP A 426 15.17 6.82 -1.63
N GLN A 427 15.62 5.78 -0.94
CA GLN A 427 14.98 4.46 -0.92
C GLN A 427 14.19 4.17 0.35
N THR A 428 13.97 5.15 1.21
CA THR A 428 13.33 4.97 2.52
C THR A 428 11.95 4.32 2.39
N LEU A 429 11.15 4.74 1.41
CA LEU A 429 9.78 4.26 1.20
C LEU A 429 9.66 3.11 0.19
N PHE A 430 10.78 2.43 -0.13
CA PHE A 430 10.78 1.34 -1.10
C PHE A 430 11.17 0.01 -0.45
N THR A 431 10.47 -1.05 -0.87
CA THR A 431 10.67 -2.37 -0.29
C THR A 431 11.99 -3.00 -0.77
N ARG A 432 12.84 -3.41 0.18
CA ARG A 432 14.10 -4.08 -0.12
C ARG A 432 13.90 -5.57 -0.41
N SER A 433 14.81 -6.17 -1.14
CA SER A 433 14.72 -7.57 -1.59
C SER A 433 14.57 -8.58 -0.44
N ASP A 434 15.26 -8.36 0.68
CA ASP A 434 15.15 -9.20 1.88
C ASP A 434 13.80 -9.06 2.59
N ALA A 435 13.21 -7.86 2.60
CA ALA A 435 11.85 -7.65 3.10
C ALA A 435 10.81 -8.40 2.25
N VAL A 436 10.97 -8.38 0.92
CA VAL A 436 10.13 -9.17 0.01
C VAL A 436 10.25 -10.67 0.31
N ASP A 437 11.47 -11.19 0.46
CA ASP A 437 11.69 -12.61 0.79
C ASP A 437 11.08 -12.99 2.15
N ALA A 438 11.32 -12.16 3.18
CA ALA A 438 10.80 -12.41 4.52
C ALA A 438 9.26 -12.39 4.57
N SER A 439 8.63 -11.42 3.89
CA SER A 439 7.18 -11.35 3.76
C SER A 439 6.61 -12.59 3.06
N TRP A 440 7.18 -13.00 1.92
CA TRP A 440 6.72 -14.21 1.22
C TRP A 440 6.99 -15.50 2.02
N ARG A 441 8.08 -15.60 2.76
CA ARG A 441 8.33 -16.75 3.66
C ARG A 441 7.20 -16.90 4.69
N PHE A 442 6.67 -15.80 5.19
CA PHE A 442 5.57 -15.81 6.14
C PHE A 442 4.24 -16.22 5.52
N PHE A 443 3.88 -15.70 4.34
CA PHE A 443 2.58 -15.97 3.70
C PHE A 443 2.55 -17.24 2.84
N ASN A 444 3.68 -17.74 2.36
CA ASN A 444 3.73 -18.90 1.48
C ASN A 444 3.12 -20.18 2.08
N PRO A 445 3.26 -20.50 3.40
CA PRO A 445 2.57 -21.62 4.01
C PRO A 445 1.03 -21.54 3.89
N VAL A 446 0.45 -20.33 3.96
CA VAL A 446 -1.00 -20.11 3.80
C VAL A 446 -1.45 -20.50 2.39
N LEU A 447 -0.72 -20.02 1.38
CA LEU A 447 -1.00 -20.33 -0.03
C LEU A 447 -0.89 -21.82 -0.33
N LYS A 448 0.16 -22.47 0.18
CA LYS A 448 0.36 -23.92 0.05
C LYS A 448 -0.76 -24.70 0.73
N TYR A 449 -1.14 -24.31 1.94
CA TYR A 449 -2.24 -24.94 2.66
C TYR A 449 -3.54 -24.90 1.86
N TRP A 450 -3.91 -23.76 1.27
CA TRP A 450 -5.12 -23.65 0.46
C TRP A 450 -5.04 -24.44 -0.85
N GLN A 451 -3.86 -24.57 -1.42
CA GLN A 451 -3.63 -25.37 -2.62
C GLN A 451 -3.72 -26.87 -2.33
N GLU A 452 -3.15 -27.32 -1.21
CA GLU A 452 -3.13 -28.71 -0.78
C GLU A 452 -4.48 -29.16 -0.17
N HIS A 453 -5.28 -28.21 0.32
CA HIS A 453 -6.60 -28.45 0.93
C HIS A 453 -7.70 -27.67 0.21
N PRO A 454 -8.14 -28.16 -0.97
CA PRO A 454 -9.19 -27.47 -1.74
C PRO A 454 -10.54 -27.36 -1.00
N ASP A 455 -10.77 -28.19 0.02
CA ASP A 455 -11.92 -28.23 0.92
C ASP A 455 -11.80 -27.24 2.11
N ALA A 456 -10.63 -26.64 2.34
CA ALA A 456 -10.45 -25.66 3.42
C ALA A 456 -11.53 -24.57 3.39
N PRO A 457 -12.08 -24.15 4.54
CA PRO A 457 -13.23 -23.25 4.60
C PRO A 457 -13.03 -21.95 3.80
N LEU A 458 -14.09 -21.58 3.08
CA LEU A 458 -14.25 -20.28 2.42
C LEU A 458 -15.67 -19.80 2.73
N TYR A 459 -15.78 -18.81 3.60
CA TYR A 459 -17.07 -18.37 4.13
C TYR A 459 -17.74 -17.33 3.21
N GLY A 460 -19.07 -17.42 3.10
CA GLY A 460 -19.84 -16.38 2.41
C GLY A 460 -20.10 -15.21 3.34
N TYR A 461 -20.01 -13.98 2.86
CA TYR A 461 -20.48 -12.80 3.58
C TYR A 461 -21.37 -11.92 2.69
N PRO A 462 -22.49 -11.41 3.21
CA PRO A 462 -23.38 -10.54 2.44
C PRO A 462 -22.68 -9.21 2.11
N VAL A 463 -22.95 -8.71 0.90
CA VAL A 463 -22.49 -7.37 0.48
C VAL A 463 -22.93 -6.31 1.50
N GLY A 464 -22.02 -5.43 1.88
CA GLY A 464 -22.26 -4.34 2.83
C GLY A 464 -22.23 -4.76 4.31
N THR A 465 -21.69 -5.93 4.63
CA THR A 465 -21.37 -6.38 5.99
C THR A 465 -19.87 -6.33 6.28
N TRP A 466 -19.49 -6.49 7.56
CA TRP A 466 -18.09 -6.44 8.00
C TRP A 466 -17.34 -7.77 7.82
N GLY A 467 -17.83 -8.64 6.98
CA GLY A 467 -17.21 -9.92 6.67
C GLY A 467 -17.94 -11.12 7.26
N PRO A 468 -17.33 -12.31 7.23
CA PRO A 468 -17.90 -13.53 7.83
C PRO A 468 -17.92 -13.44 9.35
N LEU A 469 -18.94 -14.07 9.97
CA LEU A 469 -19.08 -14.16 11.45
C LEU A 469 -17.88 -14.89 12.09
N GLU A 470 -17.25 -15.78 11.38
CA GLU A 470 -16.07 -16.52 11.82
C GLU A 470 -14.87 -15.58 12.09
N SER A 471 -14.81 -14.42 11.44
CA SER A 471 -13.78 -13.42 11.75
C SER A 471 -14.01 -12.71 13.09
N GLU A 472 -15.27 -12.57 13.51
CA GLU A 472 -15.60 -12.08 14.84
C GLU A 472 -15.33 -13.15 15.90
N ALA A 473 -15.67 -14.41 15.61
CA ALA A 473 -15.40 -15.54 16.50
C ALA A 473 -13.89 -15.67 16.79
N MET A 474 -13.03 -15.54 15.77
CA MET A 474 -11.57 -15.57 15.92
C MET A 474 -11.06 -14.52 16.92
N MET A 475 -11.65 -13.31 16.94
CA MET A 475 -11.29 -12.27 17.91
C MET A 475 -11.85 -12.54 19.31
N ASN A 476 -13.12 -12.95 19.38
CA ASN A 476 -13.83 -13.18 20.64
C ASN A 476 -13.20 -14.28 21.49
N GLU A 477 -12.60 -15.31 20.89
CA GLU A 477 -11.85 -16.36 21.60
C GLU A 477 -10.73 -15.80 22.50
N HIS A 478 -10.24 -14.60 22.18
CA HIS A 478 -9.21 -13.91 22.94
C HIS A 478 -9.72 -12.67 23.69
N GLY A 479 -11.04 -12.47 23.76
CA GLY A 479 -11.64 -11.30 24.40
C GLY A 479 -11.45 -9.99 23.63
N ALA A 480 -11.02 -10.06 22.37
CA ALA A 480 -10.88 -8.91 21.48
C ALA A 480 -12.14 -8.72 20.63
N GLU A 481 -12.37 -7.52 20.13
CA GLU A 481 -13.48 -7.18 19.25
C GLU A 481 -12.99 -6.29 18.11
N TRP A 482 -13.55 -6.45 16.90
CA TRP A 482 -13.26 -5.54 15.79
C TRP A 482 -13.83 -4.15 16.05
N THR A 483 -13.03 -3.13 15.84
CA THR A 483 -13.51 -1.76 15.71
C THR A 483 -14.17 -1.61 14.34
N ASN A 484 -15.46 -1.28 14.33
CA ASN A 484 -16.26 -1.15 13.12
C ASN A 484 -16.70 0.32 12.94
N PRO A 485 -16.01 1.12 12.12
CA PRO A 485 -16.43 2.49 11.89
C PRO A 485 -17.76 2.58 11.15
N CYS A 486 -18.49 3.67 11.38
CA CYS A 486 -19.79 3.92 10.75
C CYS A 486 -19.68 4.02 9.23
N LYS A 487 -20.79 3.68 8.53
CA LYS A 487 -20.86 3.77 7.05
C LYS A 487 -20.63 5.18 6.49
N ASN A 488 -20.87 6.21 7.31
CA ASN A 488 -20.88 7.61 6.87
C ASN A 488 -19.58 8.37 7.17
N LEU A 489 -18.45 7.69 7.41
CA LEU A 489 -17.16 8.33 7.66
C LEU A 489 -16.74 9.35 6.59
N THR A 490 -17.20 9.18 5.35
CA THR A 490 -16.91 10.12 4.26
C THR A 490 -17.70 11.43 4.31
N ASN A 491 -18.75 11.49 5.15
CA ASN A 491 -19.72 12.60 5.17
C ASN A 491 -19.73 13.37 6.50
N THR A 492 -18.92 12.97 7.48
CA THR A 492 -18.83 13.61 8.79
C THR A 492 -17.38 13.87 9.15
N ASP A 493 -17.10 15.04 9.73
CA ASP A 493 -15.77 15.39 10.24
C ASP A 493 -15.46 14.67 11.57
N GLU A 494 -16.47 14.04 12.21
CA GLU A 494 -16.29 13.32 13.47
C GLU A 494 -16.18 11.81 13.24
N TYR A 495 -15.26 11.19 14.00
CA TYR A 495 -15.12 9.73 14.01
C TYR A 495 -16.34 9.07 14.68
N CYS A 496 -16.92 8.09 14.00
CA CYS A 496 -18.06 7.32 14.46
C CYS A 496 -17.71 5.82 14.43
N GLU A 497 -18.04 5.11 15.50
CA GLU A 497 -17.90 3.66 15.65
C GLU A 497 -19.27 3.03 15.91
N LEU A 498 -19.56 1.85 15.28
CA LEU A 498 -20.81 1.09 15.45
C LEU A 498 -20.79 0.28 16.74
#